data_10d37d1c88b075ab9addbe969142620a
#
_entry.id   10d37d1c88b075ab9addbe969142620a
#
_cell.length_a   1.000
_cell.length_b   1.000
_cell.length_c   1.000
_cell.angle_alpha   90.00
_cell.angle_beta   90.00
_cell.angle_gamma   90.00
#
_symmetry.space_group_name_H-M   'P 1'
#
loop_
_entity.id
_entity.type
_entity.pdbx_description
1 polymer ?
#
loop_
_entity_poly.entity_id
_entity_poly.type
_entity_poly.pdbx_seq_one_letter_code
_entity_poly.pdbx_strand_id
1 'polypeptide(L)'
;KYGPCKTDHILFIAAGAFTMSSPSDLMPELQGRFPVRVKLKSLTKEDFVKILTQVENNLLEPYIEMLKVDKVILSFTKTGIERIAEVAMEINDSIENIGARRLHTVLERLLEDIMYEAPYDEEKTIKISKKEVDKVYTSAQKSENLNDYIL
;
A
#
# COMPACT_ATOMS: atom_id res chain seq x y z
N LYS A 1 -12.58 30.50 20.72
CA LYS A 1 -12.26 31.32 19.53
C LYS A 1 -13.38 31.23 18.49
N TYR A 2 -14.04 30.08 18.40
CA TYR A 2 -15.09 29.82 17.40
C TYR A 2 -16.48 29.58 17.99
N GLY A 3 -16.65 29.77 19.31
CA GLY A 3 -17.91 29.57 20.02
C GLY A 3 -18.33 28.09 20.18
N PRO A 4 -19.49 27.82 20.78
CA PRO A 4 -20.02 26.47 20.91
C PRO A 4 -20.47 25.92 19.56
N CYS A 5 -20.21 24.63 19.31
CA CYS A 5 -20.62 23.91 18.11
C CYS A 5 -21.63 22.81 18.50
N LYS A 6 -22.69 22.65 17.70
CA LYS A 6 -23.64 21.55 17.86
C LYS A 6 -23.08 20.29 17.20
N THR A 7 -23.04 19.17 17.95
CA THR A 7 -22.50 17.89 17.49
C THR A 7 -23.57 16.83 17.23
N ASP A 8 -24.84 17.22 17.24
CA ASP A 8 -25.99 16.30 17.16
C ASP A 8 -26.01 15.42 15.89
N HIS A 9 -25.40 15.95 14.80
CA HIS A 9 -25.36 15.28 13.49
C HIS A 9 -23.97 14.78 13.10
N ILE A 10 -23.03 14.66 14.07
CA ILE A 10 -21.66 14.19 13.82
C ILE A 10 -21.58 12.69 14.14
N LEU A 11 -21.19 11.90 13.14
CA LEU A 11 -20.84 10.50 13.35
C LEU A 11 -19.40 10.39 13.85
N PHE A 12 -19.21 9.77 15.00
CA PHE A 12 -17.88 9.51 15.57
C PHE A 12 -17.44 8.09 15.23
N ILE A 13 -16.29 7.97 14.58
CA ILE A 13 -15.67 6.70 14.22
C ILE A 13 -14.30 6.64 14.90
N ALA A 14 -14.05 5.59 15.68
CA ALA A 14 -12.77 5.31 16.30
C ALA A 14 -12.16 4.06 15.64
N ALA A 15 -10.83 4.07 15.44
CA ALA A 15 -10.10 2.92 14.94
C ALA A 15 -8.90 2.63 15.85
N GLY A 16 -8.56 1.36 16.00
CA GLY A 16 -7.41 0.93 16.79
C GLY A 16 -6.98 -0.48 16.40
N ALA A 17 -5.67 -0.75 16.48
CA ALA A 17 -5.11 -2.05 16.12
C ALA A 17 -5.35 -3.12 17.20
N PHE A 18 -5.45 -2.73 18.49
CA PHE A 18 -5.63 -3.63 19.63
C PHE A 18 -4.69 -4.84 19.65
N THR A 19 -3.40 -4.62 19.33
CA THR A 19 -2.39 -5.68 19.26
C THR A 19 -2.08 -6.33 20.61
N MET A 20 -2.10 -5.53 21.70
CA MET A 20 -1.82 -5.98 23.06
C MET A 20 -3.01 -5.82 24.01
N SER A 21 -4.16 -5.41 23.51
CA SER A 21 -5.37 -5.16 24.28
C SER A 21 -6.61 -5.56 23.47
N SER A 22 -7.78 -5.47 24.09
CA SER A 22 -9.05 -5.72 23.41
C SER A 22 -9.98 -4.50 23.49
N PRO A 23 -10.98 -4.37 22.63
CA PRO A 23 -12.00 -3.33 22.78
C PRO A 23 -12.72 -3.38 24.13
N SER A 24 -12.68 -4.51 24.84
CA SER A 24 -13.26 -4.68 26.18
C SER A 24 -12.44 -4.01 27.28
N ASP A 25 -11.17 -3.68 27.00
CA ASP A 25 -10.29 -3.01 27.95
C ASP A 25 -10.45 -1.47 27.93
N LEU A 26 -11.25 -0.97 26.99
CA LEU A 26 -11.64 0.44 26.96
C LEU A 26 -12.49 0.78 28.18
N MET A 27 -12.41 2.02 28.64
CA MET A 27 -13.26 2.54 29.72
C MET A 27 -14.75 2.28 29.40
N PRO A 28 -15.55 1.89 30.39
CA PRO A 28 -16.96 1.59 30.19
C PRO A 28 -17.77 2.71 29.50
N GLU A 29 -17.42 3.96 29.77
CA GLU A 29 -18.05 5.15 29.16
C GLU A 29 -17.80 5.18 27.61
N LEU A 30 -16.62 4.81 27.16
CA LEU A 30 -16.29 4.72 25.73
C LEU A 30 -16.97 3.52 25.10
N GLN A 31 -17.00 2.38 25.78
CA GLN A 31 -17.69 1.18 25.27
C GLN A 31 -19.17 1.46 25.01
N GLY A 32 -19.82 2.20 25.90
CA GLY A 32 -21.24 2.59 25.75
C GLY A 32 -21.46 3.59 24.59
N ARG A 33 -20.48 4.43 24.26
CA ARG A 33 -20.60 5.41 23.19
C ARG A 33 -20.19 4.88 21.83
N PHE A 34 -19.43 3.77 21.77
CA PHE A 34 -19.06 3.05 20.54
C PHE A 34 -19.67 1.64 20.53
N PRO A 35 -21.03 1.52 20.48
CA PRO A 35 -21.71 0.23 20.59
C PRO A 35 -21.51 -0.66 19.35
N VAL A 36 -21.30 -0.04 18.18
CA VAL A 36 -21.07 -0.78 16.92
C VAL A 36 -19.58 -1.08 16.78
N ARG A 37 -19.25 -2.36 16.71
CA ARG A 37 -17.87 -2.83 16.57
C ARG A 37 -17.73 -3.60 15.27
N VAL A 38 -16.75 -3.20 14.46
CA VAL A 38 -16.43 -3.84 13.18
C VAL A 38 -14.98 -4.31 13.22
N LYS A 39 -14.76 -5.60 12.98
CA LYS A 39 -13.41 -6.17 12.83
C LYS A 39 -13.09 -6.25 11.35
N LEU A 40 -12.09 -5.52 10.91
CA LEU A 40 -11.57 -5.61 9.54
C LEU A 40 -10.81 -6.93 9.39
N LYS A 41 -10.96 -7.55 8.21
CA LYS A 41 -10.20 -8.74 7.82
C LYS A 41 -8.91 -8.31 7.14
N SER A 42 -7.89 -9.14 7.20
CA SER A 42 -6.68 -8.98 6.38
C SER A 42 -7.04 -9.00 4.90
N LEU A 43 -6.33 -8.20 4.11
CA LEU A 43 -6.50 -8.17 2.65
C LEU A 43 -5.99 -9.45 2.03
N THR A 44 -6.73 -9.96 1.04
CA THR A 44 -6.31 -11.10 0.22
C THR A 44 -5.51 -10.64 -1.00
N LYS A 45 -4.84 -11.56 -1.70
CA LYS A 45 -4.16 -11.26 -2.96
C LYS A 45 -5.10 -10.60 -3.98
N GLU A 46 -6.32 -11.10 -4.08
CA GLU A 46 -7.34 -10.57 -4.99
C GLU A 46 -7.72 -9.13 -4.62
N ASP A 47 -7.77 -8.80 -3.34
CA ASP A 47 -8.04 -7.45 -2.87
C ASP A 47 -6.88 -6.50 -3.21
N PHE A 48 -5.62 -6.93 -3.05
CA PHE A 48 -4.46 -6.17 -3.50
C PHE A 48 -4.48 -5.90 -5.01
N VAL A 49 -4.83 -6.90 -5.83
CA VAL A 49 -4.96 -6.72 -7.28
C VAL A 49 -6.07 -5.72 -7.61
N LYS A 50 -7.22 -5.76 -6.93
CA LYS A 50 -8.30 -4.79 -7.12
C LYS A 50 -7.86 -3.38 -6.75
N ILE A 51 -7.14 -3.20 -5.64
CA ILE A 51 -6.61 -1.91 -5.21
C ILE A 51 -5.65 -1.33 -6.27
N LEU A 52 -4.85 -2.18 -6.90
CA LEU A 52 -3.93 -1.75 -7.96
C LEU A 52 -4.63 -1.40 -9.28
N THR A 53 -5.82 -1.96 -9.57
CA THR A 53 -6.37 -1.90 -10.94
C THR A 53 -7.80 -1.37 -11.06
N GLN A 54 -8.62 -1.48 -10.01
CA GLN A 54 -10.06 -1.25 -10.12
C GLN A 54 -10.57 -0.06 -9.31
N VAL A 55 -9.74 0.49 -8.43
CA VAL A 55 -10.11 1.65 -7.62
C VAL A 55 -9.93 2.91 -8.46
N GLU A 56 -10.89 3.83 -8.36
CA GLU A 56 -10.73 5.19 -8.91
C GLU A 56 -9.48 5.83 -8.29
N ASN A 57 -8.61 6.42 -9.12
CA ASN A 57 -7.27 6.86 -8.72
C ASN A 57 -6.43 5.72 -8.11
N ASN A 58 -6.34 4.60 -8.81
CA ASN A 58 -5.53 3.46 -8.39
C ASN A 58 -4.05 3.83 -8.20
N LEU A 59 -3.31 3.00 -7.44
CA LEU A 59 -1.93 3.32 -7.05
C LEU A 59 -0.93 3.37 -8.22
N LEU A 60 -1.22 2.78 -9.37
CA LEU A 60 -0.31 2.74 -10.52
C LEU A 60 -0.39 4.03 -11.35
N GLU A 61 -1.57 4.66 -11.41
CA GLU A 61 -1.84 5.80 -12.27
C GLU A 61 -0.95 7.03 -11.96
N PRO A 62 -0.75 7.43 -10.70
CA PRO A 62 0.15 8.53 -10.36
C PRO A 62 1.60 8.30 -10.84
N TYR A 63 2.12 7.07 -10.72
CA TYR A 63 3.48 6.74 -11.19
C TYR A 63 3.57 6.75 -12.72
N ILE A 64 2.53 6.26 -13.41
CA ILE A 64 2.48 6.28 -14.88
C ILE A 64 2.47 7.73 -15.39
N GLU A 65 1.61 8.60 -14.83
CA GLU A 65 1.52 9.99 -15.27
C GLU A 65 2.76 10.80 -14.88
N MET A 66 3.35 10.56 -13.72
CA MET A 66 4.59 11.22 -13.29
C MET A 66 5.74 10.88 -14.25
N LEU A 67 5.98 9.60 -14.50
CA LEU A 67 7.06 9.14 -15.35
C LEU A 67 6.87 9.49 -16.83
N LYS A 68 5.62 9.67 -17.28
CA LYS A 68 5.31 10.15 -18.62
C LYS A 68 5.83 11.57 -18.89
N VAL A 69 5.85 12.43 -17.85
CA VAL A 69 6.46 13.78 -17.95
C VAL A 69 7.96 13.67 -18.26
N ASP A 70 8.62 12.64 -17.74
CA ASP A 70 10.04 12.35 -17.91
C ASP A 70 10.33 11.47 -19.15
N LYS A 71 9.39 11.41 -20.10
CA LYS A 71 9.46 10.62 -21.33
C LYS A 71 9.55 9.11 -21.11
N VAL A 72 9.01 8.59 -20.01
CA VAL A 72 8.90 7.17 -19.74
C VAL A 72 7.46 6.69 -19.91
N ILE A 73 7.23 5.81 -20.88
CA ILE A 73 5.96 5.10 -21.04
C ILE A 73 5.99 3.85 -20.16
N LEU A 74 5.49 3.98 -18.94
CA LEU A 74 5.39 2.88 -17.98
C LEU A 74 4.12 2.07 -18.22
N SER A 75 4.24 0.74 -18.24
CA SER A 75 3.10 -0.17 -18.34
C SER A 75 3.30 -1.41 -17.47
N PHE A 76 2.20 -1.96 -16.95
CA PHE A 76 2.21 -3.15 -16.10
C PHE A 76 1.48 -4.30 -16.79
N THR A 77 2.10 -5.48 -16.81
CA THR A 77 1.41 -6.69 -17.27
C THR A 77 0.51 -7.23 -16.17
N LYS A 78 -0.51 -8.02 -16.54
CA LYS A 78 -1.35 -8.72 -15.58
C LYS A 78 -0.52 -9.57 -14.60
N THR A 79 0.44 -10.32 -15.12
CA THR A 79 1.35 -11.15 -14.30
C THR A 79 2.29 -10.34 -13.41
N GLY A 80 2.65 -9.12 -13.83
CA GLY A 80 3.42 -8.17 -13.01
C GLY A 80 2.58 -7.67 -11.83
N ILE A 81 1.34 -7.25 -12.08
CA ILE A 81 0.41 -6.79 -11.04
C ILE A 81 0.12 -7.90 -10.03
N GLU A 82 -0.15 -9.12 -10.50
CA GLU A 82 -0.36 -10.29 -9.64
C GLU A 82 0.87 -10.57 -8.76
N ARG A 83 2.08 -10.41 -9.31
CA ARG A 83 3.31 -10.62 -8.54
C ARG A 83 3.60 -9.51 -7.54
N ILE A 84 3.30 -8.26 -7.86
CA ILE A 84 3.36 -7.13 -6.91
C ILE A 84 2.43 -7.39 -5.71
N ALA A 85 1.21 -7.85 -5.98
CA ALA A 85 0.25 -8.22 -4.93
C ALA A 85 0.74 -9.37 -4.05
N GLU A 86 1.35 -10.41 -4.65
CA GLU A 86 1.97 -11.52 -3.91
C GLU A 86 3.10 -11.06 -3.00
N VAL A 87 4.02 -10.27 -3.53
CA VAL A 87 5.15 -9.72 -2.76
C VAL A 87 4.66 -8.86 -1.59
N ALA A 88 3.68 -7.99 -1.81
CA ALA A 88 3.11 -7.16 -0.76
C ALA A 88 2.47 -8.01 0.36
N MET A 89 1.80 -9.10 0.00
CA MET A 89 1.22 -10.04 0.96
C MET A 89 2.32 -10.81 1.72
N GLU A 90 3.31 -11.36 1.01
CA GLU A 90 4.45 -12.08 1.61
C GLU A 90 5.17 -11.21 2.65
N ILE A 91 5.38 -9.92 2.37
CA ILE A 91 6.03 -8.98 3.30
C ILE A 91 5.10 -8.67 4.49
N ASN A 92 3.80 -8.46 4.28
CA ASN A 92 2.85 -8.24 5.36
C ASN A 92 2.73 -9.45 6.31
N ASP A 93 2.91 -10.66 5.80
CA ASP A 93 2.87 -11.88 6.61
C ASP A 93 4.18 -12.12 7.37
N SER A 94 5.31 -11.66 6.82
CA SER A 94 6.64 -11.91 7.40
C SER A 94 7.10 -10.84 8.40
N ILE A 95 6.62 -9.61 8.30
CA ILE A 95 7.04 -8.50 9.17
C ILE A 95 5.82 -8.00 9.95
N GLU A 96 5.36 -6.80 9.67
CA GLU A 96 4.17 -6.19 10.24
C GLU A 96 3.12 -5.98 9.16
N ASN A 97 1.88 -6.38 9.46
CA ASN A 97 0.78 -6.20 8.54
C ASN A 97 0.27 -4.75 8.59
N ILE A 98 0.74 -3.94 7.63
CA ILE A 98 0.31 -2.55 7.45
C ILE A 98 -0.77 -2.41 6.35
N GLY A 99 -1.36 -3.52 5.92
CA GLY A 99 -2.43 -3.56 4.93
C GLY A 99 -1.99 -3.03 3.56
N ALA A 100 -2.85 -2.25 2.92
CA ALA A 100 -2.62 -1.72 1.58
C ALA A 100 -1.42 -0.75 1.46
N ARG A 101 -0.96 -0.16 2.56
CA ARG A 101 0.24 0.70 2.54
C ARG A 101 1.47 -0.04 2.02
N ARG A 102 1.53 -1.35 2.22
CA ARG A 102 2.63 -2.18 1.70
C ARG A 102 2.78 -2.08 0.19
N LEU A 103 1.69 -1.85 -0.55
CA LEU A 103 1.76 -1.65 -2.00
C LEU A 103 2.56 -0.41 -2.40
N HIS A 104 2.47 0.69 -1.65
CA HIS A 104 3.31 1.87 -1.89
C HIS A 104 4.79 1.53 -1.76
N THR A 105 5.19 0.93 -0.64
CA THR A 105 6.58 0.54 -0.40
C THR A 105 7.10 -0.41 -1.49
N VAL A 106 6.27 -1.37 -1.92
CA VAL A 106 6.63 -2.31 -2.98
C VAL A 106 6.79 -1.60 -4.33
N LEU A 107 5.89 -0.68 -4.67
CA LEU A 107 5.97 0.08 -5.91
C LEU A 107 7.14 1.06 -5.93
N GLU A 108 7.37 1.79 -4.84
CA GLU A 108 8.50 2.72 -4.69
C GLU A 108 9.82 1.99 -4.92
N ARG A 109 10.02 0.86 -4.26
CA ARG A 109 11.24 0.06 -4.43
C ARG A 109 11.38 -0.51 -5.84
N LEU A 110 10.27 -0.96 -6.45
CA LEU A 110 10.27 -1.51 -7.80
C LEU A 110 10.62 -0.46 -8.85
N LEU A 111 10.20 0.78 -8.64
CA LEU A 111 10.38 1.89 -9.59
C LEU A 111 11.57 2.78 -9.26
N GLU A 112 12.26 2.57 -8.14
CA GLU A 112 13.35 3.41 -7.64
C GLU A 112 14.43 3.66 -8.70
N ASP A 113 14.97 2.60 -9.31
CA ASP A 113 15.99 2.73 -10.36
C ASP A 113 15.48 3.51 -11.58
N ILE A 114 14.23 3.26 -11.98
CA ILE A 114 13.58 3.92 -13.12
C ILE A 114 13.40 5.42 -12.84
N MET A 115 12.96 5.77 -11.63
CA MET A 115 12.77 7.16 -11.22
C MET A 115 14.11 7.89 -11.04
N TYR A 116 15.14 7.18 -10.58
CA TYR A 116 16.48 7.75 -10.43
C TYR A 116 17.16 8.04 -11.77
N GLU A 117 16.96 7.17 -12.78
CA GLU A 117 17.52 7.35 -14.13
C GLU A 117 16.77 8.39 -14.97
N ALA A 118 15.51 8.70 -14.63
CA ALA A 118 14.71 9.70 -15.32
C ALA A 118 15.20 11.14 -14.99
N PRO A 119 15.03 12.14 -15.89
CA PRO A 119 14.42 12.05 -17.21
C PRO A 119 15.35 11.46 -18.27
N TYR A 120 14.76 10.86 -19.33
CA TYR A 120 15.51 10.34 -20.46
C TYR A 120 15.55 11.34 -21.64
N ASP A 121 16.62 11.31 -22.42
CA ASP A 121 16.75 12.16 -23.62
C ASP A 121 15.72 11.80 -24.70
N GLU A 122 15.47 10.48 -24.88
CA GLU A 122 14.48 9.94 -25.81
C GLU A 122 13.36 9.20 -25.04
N GLU A 123 12.20 9.05 -25.70
CA GLU A 123 11.07 8.32 -25.13
C GLU A 123 11.42 6.84 -24.90
N LYS A 124 11.29 6.37 -23.68
CA LYS A 124 11.62 5.01 -23.26
C LYS A 124 10.36 4.27 -22.80
N THR A 125 10.05 3.15 -23.44
CA THR A 125 8.96 2.27 -23.03
C THR A 125 9.46 1.22 -22.04
N ILE A 126 8.88 1.20 -20.83
CA ILE A 126 9.22 0.25 -19.77
C ILE A 126 7.98 -0.57 -19.43
N LYS A 127 8.12 -1.90 -19.47
CA LYS A 127 7.05 -2.83 -19.20
C LYS A 127 7.38 -3.71 -18.00
N ILE A 128 6.65 -3.50 -16.91
CA ILE A 128 6.80 -4.27 -15.67
C ILE A 128 6.08 -5.60 -15.80
N SER A 129 6.84 -6.67 -15.92
CA SER A 129 6.35 -8.05 -15.91
C SER A 129 6.75 -8.74 -14.58
N LYS A 130 6.29 -9.99 -14.41
CA LYS A 130 6.71 -10.81 -13.26
C LYS A 130 8.23 -10.88 -13.11
N LYS A 131 8.98 -10.94 -14.24
CA LYS A 131 10.45 -11.05 -14.20
C LYS A 131 11.12 -9.82 -13.59
N GLU A 132 10.63 -8.60 -13.93
CA GLU A 132 11.14 -7.36 -13.37
C GLU A 132 10.88 -7.28 -11.88
N VAL A 133 9.68 -7.67 -11.43
CA VAL A 133 9.34 -7.73 -10.01
C VAL A 133 10.24 -8.73 -9.28
N ASP A 134 10.37 -9.96 -9.80
CA ASP A 134 11.22 -10.98 -9.18
C ASP A 134 12.71 -10.56 -9.16
N LYS A 135 13.20 -9.87 -10.17
CA LYS A 135 14.58 -9.35 -10.22
C LYS A 135 14.88 -8.44 -9.03
N VAL A 136 13.99 -7.52 -8.72
CA VAL A 136 14.16 -6.58 -7.59
C VAL A 136 14.06 -7.32 -6.25
N TYR A 137 13.05 -8.17 -6.08
CA TYR A 137 12.76 -8.80 -4.78
C TYR A 137 13.54 -10.08 -4.50
N THR A 138 13.99 -10.85 -5.52
CA THR A 138 14.85 -12.01 -5.30
C THR A 138 16.30 -11.59 -5.02
N SER A 139 16.78 -10.50 -5.61
CA SER A 139 18.11 -9.94 -5.27
C SER A 139 18.14 -9.38 -3.84
N ALA A 140 17.03 -8.82 -3.37
CA ALA A 140 16.89 -8.32 -2.01
C ALA A 140 16.87 -9.43 -0.94
N GLN A 141 16.24 -10.57 -1.23
CA GLN A 141 16.27 -11.74 -0.32
C GLN A 141 17.66 -12.37 -0.18
N LYS A 142 18.55 -12.16 -1.15
CA LYS A 142 19.94 -12.63 -1.09
C LYS A 142 20.89 -11.72 -0.32
N SER A 143 20.57 -10.44 -0.19
CA SER A 143 21.24 -9.52 0.72
C SER A 143 20.51 -9.61 2.07
N GLU A 144 21.15 -10.21 3.08
CA GLU A 144 20.63 -10.59 4.42
C GLU A 144 20.06 -9.44 5.28
N ASN A 145 19.52 -8.38 4.72
CA ASN A 145 18.95 -7.25 5.46
C ASN A 145 17.50 -6.99 5.06
N LEU A 146 16.59 -7.86 5.53
CA LEU A 146 15.15 -7.55 5.57
C LEU A 146 14.83 -6.26 6.38
N ASN A 147 15.77 -5.82 7.20
CA ASN A 147 15.65 -4.59 8.00
C ASN A 147 15.75 -3.28 7.19
N ASP A 148 16.28 -3.31 5.97
CA ASP A 148 16.36 -2.12 5.10
C ASP A 148 15.02 -1.79 4.40
N TYR A 149 13.99 -2.59 4.65
CA TYR A 149 12.63 -2.38 4.14
C TYR A 149 11.69 -1.71 5.16
N ILE A 150 12.23 -1.31 6.32
CA ILE A 150 11.48 -0.63 7.37
C ILE A 150 11.92 0.84 7.37
N LEU A 151 11.20 1.68 6.70
CA LEU A 151 11.06 3.10 7.00
C LEU A 151 9.60 3.38 7.26
#